data_1839a54c4fc7803eb089a45e1c698511
#
_entry.id   1839a54c4fc7803eb089a45e1c698511
#
_cell.length_a   1.000
_cell.length_b   1.000
_cell.length_c   1.000
_cell.angle_alpha   90.00
_cell.angle_beta   90.00
_cell.angle_gamma   90.00
#
_symmetry.space_group_name_H-M   'P 1'
#
loop_
_entity.id
_entity.type
_entity.pdbx_description
1 polymer ?
#
loop_
_entity_poly.entity_id
_entity_poly.type
_entity_poly.pdbx_seq_one_letter_code
_entity_poly.pdbx_strand_id
1 'polypeptide(L)'
;MQIISTSFRFWKNSRISHVWKSLKRWICLSALILSGAFFNRQDIAARRSLFMPVNRSVPDVAQKRKNWNGLISGFKASDLVFLDGSGCNTDMTRRYAYSLGGSRAVDSAPLSKPKSTTILSSIRLDGTLRYTTFSGGTTVERFKRYLETDLLPHLNGNSVLIMDDMKSHHAKAVRNLLDSSGVRYIYLPPYSPDLNPIEKLWSKVKAFLRKFKARTLNALPNAIQNAFHSVTISDCSGWFRFCGYAL
;
A
#
# COMPACT_ATOMS: atom_id res chain seq x y z
N MET A 1 34.88 -29.60 -23.61
CA MET A 1 35.47 -28.27 -23.64
C MET A 1 36.08 -27.95 -25.01
N GLN A 2 35.74 -28.66 -26.09
CA GLN A 2 36.35 -28.53 -27.42
C GLN A 2 35.40 -28.12 -28.56
N ILE A 3 34.11 -27.87 -28.32
CA ILE A 3 33.11 -27.58 -29.37
C ILE A 3 32.85 -26.06 -29.53
N ILE A 4 33.43 -25.18 -28.67
CA ILE A 4 33.18 -23.72 -28.71
C ILE A 4 34.26 -22.97 -29.51
N SER A 5 35.35 -23.60 -29.95
CA SER A 5 36.46 -22.87 -30.58
C SER A 5 36.31 -22.62 -32.10
N THR A 6 35.45 -23.36 -32.77
CA THR A 6 35.38 -23.35 -34.27
C THR A 6 34.41 -22.31 -34.84
N SER A 7 33.45 -21.79 -34.03
CA SER A 7 32.45 -20.81 -34.49
C SER A 7 32.92 -19.34 -34.43
N PHE A 8 34.09 -19.09 -33.88
CA PHE A 8 34.54 -17.72 -33.57
C PHE A 8 35.29 -17.01 -34.71
N ARG A 9 35.62 -17.71 -35.81
CA ARG A 9 36.38 -17.10 -36.89
C ARG A 9 35.55 -16.37 -37.98
N PHE A 10 34.23 -16.61 -38.02
CA PHE A 10 33.39 -16.06 -39.11
C PHE A 10 32.79 -14.67 -38.87
N TRP A 11 32.87 -14.14 -37.62
CA TRP A 11 32.16 -12.91 -37.23
C TRP A 11 33.03 -11.66 -37.02
N LYS A 12 34.25 -11.63 -37.60
CA LYS A 12 35.19 -10.52 -37.37
C LYS A 12 34.92 -9.25 -38.15
N ASN A 13 33.96 -9.21 -39.07
CA ASN A 13 33.81 -8.10 -40.04
C ASN A 13 32.39 -7.53 -40.18
N SER A 14 31.62 -7.37 -39.15
CA SER A 14 30.33 -6.70 -39.23
C SER A 14 30.09 -5.74 -38.08
N ARG A 15 29.33 -4.66 -38.34
CA ARG A 15 28.91 -3.63 -37.36
C ARG A 15 28.19 -4.16 -36.10
N ILE A 16 28.05 -5.46 -35.96
CA ILE A 16 27.42 -6.18 -34.84
C ILE A 16 28.39 -6.35 -33.66
N SER A 17 29.69 -6.08 -33.82
CA SER A 17 30.68 -6.22 -32.76
C SER A 17 30.42 -5.33 -31.52
N HIS A 18 29.82 -4.16 -31.72
CA HIS A 18 29.45 -3.25 -30.63
C HIS A 18 28.25 -3.72 -29.83
N VAL A 19 27.24 -4.27 -30.52
CA VAL A 19 26.05 -4.82 -29.85
C VAL A 19 26.41 -6.06 -29.05
N TRP A 20 27.30 -6.92 -29.56
CA TRP A 20 27.78 -8.12 -28.83
C TRP A 20 28.66 -7.77 -27.61
N LYS A 21 29.45 -6.72 -27.68
CA LYS A 21 30.20 -6.23 -26.51
C LYS A 21 29.26 -5.66 -25.44
N SER A 22 28.23 -4.94 -25.82
CA SER A 22 27.18 -4.48 -24.91
C SER A 22 26.40 -5.64 -24.29
N LEU A 23 25.97 -6.62 -25.11
CA LEU A 23 25.25 -7.80 -24.62
C LEU A 23 26.08 -8.68 -23.67
N LYS A 24 27.36 -8.92 -23.98
CA LYS A 24 28.26 -9.63 -23.06
C LYS A 24 28.47 -8.88 -21.74
N ARG A 25 28.57 -7.56 -21.79
CA ARG A 25 28.66 -6.73 -20.59
C ARG A 25 27.38 -6.80 -19.75
N TRP A 26 26.22 -6.85 -20.43
CA TRP A 26 24.89 -7.01 -19.81
C TRP A 26 24.71 -8.43 -19.22
N ILE A 27 25.08 -9.47 -19.94
CA ILE A 27 24.99 -10.87 -19.46
C ILE A 27 25.97 -11.11 -18.30
N CYS A 28 27.20 -10.58 -18.34
CA CYS A 28 28.12 -10.64 -17.20
C CYS A 28 27.61 -9.81 -15.99
N LEU A 29 27.01 -8.64 -16.22
CA LEU A 29 26.40 -7.86 -15.13
C LEU A 29 25.20 -8.59 -14.52
N SER A 30 24.34 -9.17 -15.34
CA SER A 30 23.18 -9.94 -14.83
C SER A 30 23.58 -11.23 -14.12
N ALA A 31 24.61 -11.93 -14.57
CA ALA A 31 25.15 -13.09 -13.88
C ALA A 31 25.84 -12.73 -12.53
N LEU A 32 26.54 -11.60 -12.47
CA LEU A 32 27.12 -11.04 -11.24
C LEU A 32 26.05 -10.52 -10.26
N ILE A 33 24.95 -9.96 -10.77
CA ILE A 33 23.77 -9.56 -9.99
C ILE A 33 23.07 -10.78 -9.38
N LEU A 34 22.95 -11.87 -10.14
CA LEU A 34 22.34 -13.12 -9.69
C LEU A 34 23.21 -13.87 -8.65
N SER A 35 24.52 -13.70 -8.67
CA SER A 35 25.43 -14.35 -7.72
C SER A 35 25.54 -13.67 -6.35
N GLY A 36 24.95 -12.47 -6.17
CA GLY A 36 25.00 -11.70 -4.92
C GLY A 36 26.43 -11.20 -4.55
N ALA A 37 27.47 -11.70 -5.21
CA ALA A 37 28.88 -11.44 -4.85
C ALA A 37 29.32 -9.99 -5.15
N PHE A 38 28.68 -9.34 -6.13
CA PHE A 38 29.01 -7.96 -6.50
C PHE A 38 28.47 -6.93 -5.51
N PHE A 39 27.32 -7.23 -4.87
CA PHE A 39 26.65 -6.30 -3.97
C PHE A 39 27.26 -6.26 -2.56
N ASN A 40 27.91 -7.36 -2.11
CA ASN A 40 28.52 -7.42 -0.79
C ASN A 40 29.78 -6.55 -0.64
N ARG A 41 30.38 -6.09 -1.76
CA ARG A 41 31.59 -5.26 -1.70
C ARG A 41 31.35 -3.76 -1.56
N GLN A 42 30.11 -3.29 -1.72
CA GLN A 42 29.78 -1.85 -1.76
C GLN A 42 28.55 -1.47 -0.90
N ASP A 43 28.17 -2.26 0.09
CA ASP A 43 26.94 -2.07 0.88
C ASP A 43 25.67 -1.87 0.01
N ILE A 44 25.69 -2.35 -1.25
CA ILE A 44 24.56 -2.29 -2.17
C ILE A 44 23.75 -3.56 -2.02
N ALA A 45 22.54 -3.44 -1.49
CA ALA A 45 21.59 -4.53 -1.41
C ALA A 45 20.52 -4.41 -2.50
N ALA A 46 20.10 -5.53 -3.08
CA ALA A 46 18.94 -5.56 -3.96
C ALA A 46 17.69 -5.11 -3.17
N ARG A 47 17.14 -3.96 -3.51
CA ARG A 47 15.93 -3.42 -2.90
C ARG A 47 14.81 -3.36 -3.91
N ARG A 48 13.57 -3.56 -3.44
CA ARG A 48 12.39 -3.38 -4.28
C ARG A 48 12.32 -1.92 -4.73
N SER A 49 12.16 -1.67 -6.03
CA SER A 49 11.98 -0.32 -6.55
C SER A 49 10.77 0.33 -5.90
N LEU A 50 10.95 1.54 -5.40
CA LEU A 50 9.88 2.36 -4.88
C LEU A 50 9.35 3.23 -6.03
N PHE A 51 8.17 2.87 -6.54
CA PHE A 51 7.50 3.70 -7.54
C PHE A 51 6.81 4.87 -6.85
N MET A 52 7.26 6.08 -7.17
CA MET A 52 6.62 7.31 -6.74
C MET A 52 5.74 7.84 -7.86
N PRO A 53 4.51 8.31 -7.57
CA PRO A 53 3.69 8.99 -8.57
C PRO A 53 4.43 10.19 -9.14
N VAL A 54 4.50 10.32 -10.46
CA VAL A 54 5.16 11.45 -11.15
C VAL A 54 4.59 12.78 -10.68
N ASN A 55 3.28 12.85 -10.46
CA ASN A 55 2.57 14.04 -10.00
C ASN A 55 2.96 14.51 -8.58
N ARG A 56 3.71 13.71 -7.83
CA ARG A 56 4.23 14.11 -6.52
C ARG A 56 5.23 15.27 -6.60
N SER A 57 5.93 15.40 -7.72
CA SER A 57 6.94 16.44 -7.96
C SER A 57 6.36 17.75 -8.51
N VAL A 58 5.06 17.81 -8.75
CA VAL A 58 4.40 19.07 -9.19
C VAL A 58 4.53 20.10 -8.06
N PRO A 59 4.91 21.36 -8.38
CA PRO A 59 5.31 22.37 -7.40
C PRO A 59 4.28 22.61 -6.28
N ASP A 60 2.99 22.65 -6.61
CA ASP A 60 1.90 22.84 -5.64
C ASP A 60 1.77 21.67 -4.66
N VAL A 61 1.92 20.43 -5.16
CA VAL A 61 1.91 19.22 -4.33
C VAL A 61 3.13 19.19 -3.41
N ALA A 62 4.31 19.52 -3.96
CA ALA A 62 5.54 19.58 -3.17
C ALA A 62 5.44 20.62 -2.05
N GLN A 63 4.83 21.77 -2.31
CA GLN A 63 4.60 22.82 -1.31
C GLN A 63 3.60 22.38 -0.23
N LYS A 64 2.48 21.76 -0.63
CA LYS A 64 1.50 21.20 0.33
C LYS A 64 2.14 20.16 1.24
N ARG A 65 3.02 19.31 0.70
CA ARG A 65 3.75 18.31 1.48
C ARG A 65 4.76 18.92 2.45
N LYS A 66 5.46 19.98 2.06
CA LYS A 66 6.35 20.74 2.99
C LYS A 66 5.58 21.35 4.14
N ASN A 67 4.42 21.94 3.84
CA ASN A 67 3.57 22.59 4.84
C ASN A 67 2.89 21.58 5.77
N TRP A 68 2.77 20.30 5.36
CA TRP A 68 2.10 19.25 6.13
C TRP A 68 2.70 19.08 7.54
N ASN A 69 4.02 19.00 7.63
CA ASN A 69 4.67 18.83 8.93
C ASN A 69 4.39 19.99 9.89
N GLY A 70 4.38 21.22 9.38
CA GLY A 70 4.01 22.39 10.17
C GLY A 70 2.55 22.36 10.62
N LEU A 71 1.65 21.93 9.74
CA LEU A 71 0.22 21.83 10.05
C LEU A 71 -0.05 20.78 11.14
N ILE A 72 0.59 19.60 11.02
CA ILE A 72 0.32 18.47 11.90
C ILE A 72 1.04 18.58 13.25
N SER A 73 2.15 19.33 13.34
CA SER A 73 2.93 19.50 14.57
C SER A 73 2.16 20.15 15.72
N GLY A 74 1.05 20.84 15.42
CA GLY A 74 0.16 21.42 16.43
C GLY A 74 -0.77 20.41 17.10
N PHE A 75 -0.78 19.14 16.68
CA PHE A 75 -1.68 18.11 17.21
C PHE A 75 -0.87 16.97 17.84
N LYS A 76 -1.43 16.39 18.91
CA LYS A 76 -0.87 15.17 19.50
C LYS A 76 -1.16 13.97 18.60
N ALA A 77 -0.22 13.07 18.45
CA ALA A 77 -0.41 11.85 17.65
C ALA A 77 -1.59 11.00 18.13
N SER A 78 -1.90 11.03 19.43
CA SER A 78 -3.06 10.37 20.05
C SER A 78 -4.41 10.90 19.57
N ASP A 79 -4.46 12.15 19.11
CA ASP A 79 -5.69 12.80 18.67
C ASP A 79 -5.95 12.59 17.18
N LEU A 80 -4.94 12.12 16.44
CA LEU A 80 -5.05 11.89 15.00
C LEU A 80 -5.82 10.61 14.70
N VAL A 81 -6.78 10.71 13.80
CA VAL A 81 -7.62 9.61 13.32
C VAL A 81 -7.53 9.56 11.81
N PHE A 82 -6.88 8.54 11.26
CA PHE A 82 -6.74 8.38 9.82
C PHE A 82 -7.86 7.51 9.28
N LEU A 83 -8.50 7.96 8.21
CA LEU A 83 -9.63 7.32 7.55
C LEU A 83 -9.31 7.09 6.07
N ASP A 84 -9.58 5.87 5.58
CA ASP A 84 -9.41 5.52 4.18
C ASP A 84 -10.27 4.30 3.80
N GLY A 85 -10.38 4.04 2.50
CA GLY A 85 -11.10 2.92 1.94
C GLY A 85 -10.20 1.99 1.13
N SER A 86 -10.43 0.67 1.23
CA SER A 86 -9.68 -0.30 0.46
C SER A 86 -10.56 -1.42 -0.09
N GLY A 87 -10.31 -1.79 -1.37
CA GLY A 87 -10.98 -2.93 -1.99
C GLY A 87 -10.30 -4.26 -1.66
N CYS A 88 -11.13 -5.30 -1.46
CA CYS A 88 -10.69 -6.69 -1.39
C CYS A 88 -11.63 -7.58 -2.22
N ASN A 89 -11.10 -8.72 -2.68
CA ASN A 89 -11.79 -9.63 -3.59
C ASN A 89 -11.61 -11.09 -3.13
N THR A 90 -12.48 -11.96 -3.63
CA THR A 90 -12.40 -13.40 -3.34
C THR A 90 -11.28 -14.13 -4.08
N ASP A 91 -10.63 -13.50 -5.06
CA ASP A 91 -9.50 -14.05 -5.82
C ASP A 91 -8.12 -13.73 -5.21
N MET A 92 -8.08 -13.07 -4.06
CA MET A 92 -6.81 -12.68 -3.43
C MET A 92 -5.93 -13.89 -3.13
N THR A 93 -4.75 -13.94 -3.77
CA THR A 93 -3.73 -14.98 -3.58
C THR A 93 -2.37 -14.37 -3.30
N ARG A 94 -1.46 -15.16 -2.76
CA ARG A 94 -0.06 -14.78 -2.68
C ARG A 94 0.55 -14.78 -4.07
N ARG A 95 1.28 -13.72 -4.41
CA ARG A 95 1.95 -13.61 -5.72
C ARG A 95 3.29 -14.33 -5.77
N TYR A 96 3.87 -14.64 -4.60
CA TYR A 96 5.17 -15.26 -4.45
C TYR A 96 5.09 -16.40 -3.44
N ALA A 97 5.77 -17.50 -3.74
CA ALA A 97 5.94 -18.64 -2.85
C ALA A 97 7.34 -19.20 -3.05
N TYR A 98 7.82 -19.96 -2.06
CA TYR A 98 9.07 -20.69 -2.15
C TYR A 98 8.79 -22.10 -2.62
N SER A 99 9.63 -22.64 -3.51
CA SER A 99 9.61 -24.02 -3.95
C SER A 99 11.04 -24.56 -4.03
N LEU A 100 11.20 -25.86 -4.02
CA LEU A 100 12.50 -26.50 -4.26
C LEU A 100 13.01 -26.15 -5.66
N GLY A 101 14.34 -26.08 -5.82
CA GLY A 101 14.96 -25.78 -7.10
C GLY A 101 14.44 -26.69 -8.21
N GLY A 102 14.09 -26.10 -9.35
CA GLY A 102 13.52 -26.81 -10.50
C GLY A 102 12.01 -27.09 -10.43
N SER A 103 11.35 -26.87 -9.28
CA SER A 103 9.89 -27.02 -9.15
C SER A 103 9.15 -25.67 -9.20
N ARG A 104 7.90 -25.69 -9.68
CA ARG A 104 7.02 -24.50 -9.66
C ARG A 104 6.20 -24.48 -8.37
N ALA A 105 6.10 -23.30 -7.76
CA ALA A 105 5.12 -23.08 -6.70
C ALA A 105 3.72 -22.95 -7.34
N VAL A 106 2.85 -23.93 -7.09
CA VAL A 106 1.48 -23.95 -7.64
C VAL A 106 0.51 -23.48 -6.58
N ASP A 107 -0.43 -22.62 -6.95
CA ASP A 107 -1.55 -22.16 -6.12
C ASP A 107 -2.82 -22.07 -6.98
N SER A 108 -3.98 -22.10 -6.32
CA SER A 108 -5.28 -22.03 -6.98
C SER A 108 -6.00 -20.72 -6.65
N ALA A 109 -6.65 -20.12 -7.66
CA ALA A 109 -7.52 -18.97 -7.52
C ALA A 109 -8.80 -19.18 -8.35
N PRO A 110 -9.94 -18.59 -7.93
CA PRO A 110 -11.15 -18.60 -8.75
C PRO A 110 -10.92 -17.91 -10.09
N LEU A 111 -11.33 -18.53 -11.18
CA LEU A 111 -11.27 -17.96 -12.54
C LEU A 111 -12.44 -17.01 -12.85
N SER A 112 -13.50 -17.05 -12.05
CA SER A 112 -14.66 -16.16 -12.20
C SER A 112 -14.30 -14.71 -11.87
N LYS A 113 -15.02 -13.74 -12.48
CA LYS A 113 -14.87 -12.33 -12.13
C LYS A 113 -15.08 -12.15 -10.62
N PRO A 114 -14.09 -11.70 -9.87
CA PRO A 114 -14.22 -11.59 -8.42
C PRO A 114 -15.21 -10.49 -8.09
N LYS A 115 -16.09 -10.73 -7.14
CA LYS A 115 -16.92 -9.67 -6.58
C LYS A 115 -16.07 -8.82 -5.65
N SER A 116 -16.10 -7.50 -5.88
CA SER A 116 -15.37 -6.53 -5.07
C SER A 116 -16.15 -6.18 -3.81
N THR A 117 -15.49 -6.24 -2.69
CA THR A 117 -15.96 -5.72 -1.39
C THR A 117 -15.07 -4.56 -0.99
N THR A 118 -15.66 -3.45 -0.61
CA THR A 118 -14.93 -2.30 -0.07
C THR A 118 -14.96 -2.36 1.46
N ILE A 119 -13.85 -2.04 2.07
CA ILE A 119 -13.70 -1.82 3.50
C ILE A 119 -13.40 -0.33 3.69
N LEU A 120 -14.24 0.38 4.44
CA LEU A 120 -13.90 1.69 5.00
C LEU A 120 -13.39 1.47 6.41
N SER A 121 -12.30 2.10 6.78
CA SER A 121 -11.76 1.97 8.14
C SER A 121 -11.10 3.25 8.61
N SER A 122 -11.10 3.41 9.93
CA SER A 122 -10.26 4.40 10.61
C SER A 122 -9.28 3.71 11.56
N ILE A 123 -8.14 4.39 11.79
CA ILE A 123 -7.08 3.93 12.68
C ILE A 123 -6.64 5.05 13.61
N ARG A 124 -6.38 4.70 14.87
CA ARG A 124 -5.78 5.57 15.88
C ARG A 124 -4.48 4.97 16.41
N LEU A 125 -3.69 5.81 17.05
CA LEU A 125 -2.42 5.41 17.67
C LEU A 125 -2.58 4.34 18.75
N ASP A 126 -3.65 4.38 19.52
CA ASP A 126 -3.99 3.45 20.60
C ASP A 126 -4.43 2.06 20.13
N GLY A 127 -4.46 1.82 18.83
CA GLY A 127 -4.94 0.57 18.24
C GLY A 127 -6.44 0.52 18.02
N THR A 128 -7.18 1.56 18.33
CA THR A 128 -8.62 1.63 18.02
C THR A 128 -8.84 1.62 16.52
N LEU A 129 -9.59 0.63 16.05
CA LEU A 129 -9.98 0.46 14.65
C LEU A 129 -11.51 0.46 14.55
N ARG A 130 -12.04 1.23 13.62
CA ARG A 130 -13.46 1.20 13.26
C ARG A 130 -13.55 0.90 11.78
N TYR A 131 -14.35 -0.07 11.39
CA TYR A 131 -14.50 -0.41 9.99
C TYR A 131 -15.92 -0.86 9.65
N THR A 132 -16.28 -0.66 8.40
CA THR A 132 -17.49 -1.22 7.79
C THR A 132 -17.15 -1.83 6.44
N THR A 133 -18.00 -2.74 5.98
CA THR A 133 -17.81 -3.42 4.69
C THR A 133 -19.07 -3.41 3.87
N PHE A 134 -18.92 -3.27 2.55
CA PHE A 134 -20.05 -3.32 1.60
C PHE A 134 -19.59 -3.78 0.22
N SER A 135 -20.53 -4.32 -0.56
CA SER A 135 -20.26 -4.68 -1.95
C SER A 135 -20.16 -3.46 -2.85
N GLY A 136 -19.22 -3.50 -3.81
CA GLY A 136 -19.00 -2.42 -4.77
C GLY A 136 -18.19 -1.26 -4.20
N GLY A 137 -18.21 -0.12 -4.91
CA GLY A 137 -17.40 1.06 -4.57
C GLY A 137 -18.00 1.93 -3.46
N THR A 138 -17.20 2.86 -2.96
CA THR A 138 -17.61 3.88 -1.99
C THR A 138 -18.43 4.95 -2.71
N THR A 139 -19.70 5.09 -2.33
CA THR A 139 -20.54 6.24 -2.71
C THR A 139 -20.54 7.28 -1.59
N VAL A 140 -21.00 8.50 -1.91
CA VAL A 140 -21.12 9.58 -0.93
C VAL A 140 -22.04 9.17 0.23
N GLU A 141 -23.15 8.49 -0.07
CA GLU A 141 -24.13 8.04 0.92
C GLU A 141 -23.54 6.99 1.88
N ARG A 142 -22.78 6.01 1.32
CA ARG A 142 -22.13 4.97 2.12
C ARG A 142 -21.05 5.56 3.01
N PHE A 143 -20.27 6.50 2.47
CA PHE A 143 -19.24 7.21 3.22
C PHE A 143 -19.86 8.05 4.35
N LYS A 144 -20.89 8.83 4.03
CA LYS A 144 -21.65 9.62 5.02
C LYS A 144 -22.21 8.73 6.13
N ARG A 145 -22.86 7.62 5.76
CA ARG A 145 -23.41 6.66 6.74
C ARG A 145 -22.31 6.14 7.68
N TYR A 146 -21.15 5.73 7.15
CA TYR A 146 -20.04 5.28 7.98
C TYR A 146 -19.58 6.35 8.96
N LEU A 147 -19.49 7.60 8.52
CA LEU A 147 -19.18 8.72 9.41
C LEU A 147 -20.23 8.87 10.52
N GLU A 148 -21.50 8.88 10.17
CA GLU A 148 -22.60 9.09 11.11
C GLU A 148 -22.76 7.97 12.15
N THR A 149 -22.64 6.70 11.71
CA THR A 149 -22.98 5.56 12.55
C THR A 149 -21.77 4.93 13.24
N ASP A 150 -20.63 4.89 12.56
CA ASP A 150 -19.50 4.07 13.00
C ASP A 150 -18.31 4.90 13.51
N LEU A 151 -18.14 6.15 13.05
CA LEU A 151 -16.95 6.91 13.37
C LEU A 151 -17.22 8.10 14.30
N LEU A 152 -18.04 9.07 13.89
CA LEU A 152 -18.24 10.32 14.63
C LEU A 152 -18.71 10.13 16.09
N PRO A 153 -19.61 9.16 16.42
CA PRO A 153 -20.01 8.93 17.80
C PRO A 153 -18.87 8.52 18.74
N HIS A 154 -17.73 8.10 18.19
CA HIS A 154 -16.56 7.64 18.93
C HIS A 154 -15.38 8.64 18.90
N LEU A 155 -15.58 9.80 18.30
CA LEU A 155 -14.61 10.89 18.31
C LEU A 155 -14.95 11.89 19.42
N ASN A 156 -13.92 12.50 19.95
CA ASN A 156 -14.04 13.57 20.95
C ASN A 156 -13.62 14.92 20.36
N GLY A 157 -13.83 16.01 21.11
CA GLY A 157 -13.52 17.35 20.65
C GLY A 157 -12.04 17.64 20.33
N ASN A 158 -11.12 16.79 20.79
CA ASN A 158 -9.69 16.87 20.47
C ASN A 158 -9.33 16.07 19.22
N SER A 159 -10.20 15.15 18.79
CA SER A 159 -9.94 14.30 17.62
C SER A 159 -9.79 15.14 16.35
N VAL A 160 -8.80 14.76 15.53
CA VAL A 160 -8.53 15.37 14.21
C VAL A 160 -8.64 14.28 13.16
N LEU A 161 -9.69 14.33 12.37
CA LEU A 161 -9.94 13.38 11.30
C LEU A 161 -9.08 13.70 10.09
N ILE A 162 -8.29 12.74 9.64
CA ILE A 162 -7.41 12.89 8.47
C ILE A 162 -7.89 11.93 7.38
N MET A 163 -8.17 12.48 6.20
CA MET A 163 -8.70 11.76 5.05
C MET A 163 -7.84 12.05 3.82
N ASP A 164 -7.88 11.15 2.83
CA ASP A 164 -7.31 11.44 1.53
C ASP A 164 -8.16 12.47 0.74
N ASP A 165 -7.59 12.96 -0.37
CA ASP A 165 -8.19 14.01 -1.22
C ASP A 165 -9.15 13.43 -2.27
N MET A 166 -9.93 12.39 -1.94
CA MET A 166 -10.94 11.83 -2.85
C MET A 166 -12.15 12.73 -3.04
N LYS A 167 -12.70 12.79 -4.26
CA LYS A 167 -13.88 13.61 -4.59
C LYS A 167 -15.09 13.33 -3.70
N SER A 168 -15.30 12.07 -3.29
CA SER A 168 -16.38 11.67 -2.39
C SER A 168 -16.27 12.32 -1.01
N HIS A 169 -15.05 12.56 -0.52
CA HIS A 169 -14.79 13.19 0.78
C HIS A 169 -15.08 14.71 0.76
N HIS A 170 -15.01 15.32 -0.42
CA HIS A 170 -15.35 16.74 -0.62
C HIS A 170 -16.83 16.99 -0.94
N ALA A 171 -17.65 15.95 -0.99
CA ALA A 171 -19.09 16.12 -1.26
C ALA A 171 -19.74 17.06 -0.23
N LYS A 172 -20.62 17.94 -0.68
CA LYS A 172 -21.30 18.91 0.19
C LYS A 172 -21.98 18.26 1.40
N ALA A 173 -22.63 17.11 1.17
CA ALA A 173 -23.31 16.35 2.23
C ALA A 173 -22.34 15.84 3.31
N VAL A 174 -21.12 15.45 2.93
CA VAL A 174 -20.07 15.01 3.85
C VAL A 174 -19.52 16.19 4.65
N ARG A 175 -19.19 17.28 3.98
CA ARG A 175 -18.71 18.49 4.64
C ARG A 175 -19.71 19.06 5.63
N ASN A 176 -20.97 19.18 5.24
CA ASN A 176 -22.02 19.64 6.14
C ASN A 176 -22.14 18.76 7.40
N LEU A 177 -22.00 17.43 7.23
CA LEU A 177 -22.02 16.50 8.36
C LEU A 177 -20.82 16.73 9.30
N LEU A 178 -19.61 16.83 8.74
CA LEU A 178 -18.39 17.06 9.52
C LEU A 178 -18.42 18.42 10.23
N ASP A 179 -18.86 19.47 9.54
CA ASP A 179 -18.98 20.82 10.10
C ASP A 179 -20.01 20.85 11.25
N SER A 180 -21.14 20.14 11.10
CA SER A 180 -22.16 20.04 12.16
C SER A 180 -21.72 19.18 13.35
N SER A 181 -20.78 18.24 13.14
CA SER A 181 -20.27 17.39 14.22
C SER A 181 -19.27 18.09 15.16
N GLY A 182 -18.73 19.25 14.75
CA GLY A 182 -17.69 19.96 15.48
C GLY A 182 -16.31 19.29 15.51
N VAL A 183 -16.15 18.13 14.82
CA VAL A 183 -14.87 17.42 14.72
C VAL A 183 -13.99 18.12 13.69
N ARG A 184 -12.74 18.40 14.06
CA ARG A 184 -11.76 18.95 13.11
C ARG A 184 -11.40 17.91 12.07
N TYR A 185 -11.29 18.32 10.82
CA TYR A 185 -10.84 17.43 9.75
C TYR A 185 -9.85 18.12 8.83
N ILE A 186 -8.93 17.32 8.29
CA ILE A 186 -7.83 17.77 7.42
C ILE A 186 -7.68 16.76 6.27
N TYR A 187 -7.42 17.27 5.07
CA TYR A 187 -7.11 16.41 3.93
C TYR A 187 -5.61 16.24 3.78
N LEU A 188 -5.19 14.99 3.54
CA LEU A 188 -3.81 14.68 3.20
C LEU A 188 -3.38 15.41 1.92
N PRO A 189 -2.12 15.81 1.80
CA PRO A 189 -1.60 16.28 0.53
C PRO A 189 -1.81 15.22 -0.55
N PRO A 190 -2.16 15.59 -1.79
CA PRO A 190 -2.31 14.66 -2.89
C PRO A 190 -1.06 13.77 -3.05
N TYR A 191 -1.27 12.53 -3.49
CA TYR A 191 -0.20 11.55 -3.76
C TYR A 191 0.74 11.27 -2.56
N SER A 192 0.19 11.23 -1.35
CA SER A 192 0.96 11.11 -0.10
C SER A 192 0.62 9.87 0.75
N PRO A 193 0.63 8.65 0.18
CA PRO A 193 0.35 7.43 0.94
C PRO A 193 1.41 7.14 2.03
N ASP A 194 2.60 7.71 1.90
CA ASP A 194 3.68 7.64 2.88
C ASP A 194 3.39 8.43 4.16
N LEU A 195 2.48 9.40 4.11
CA LEU A 195 2.00 10.15 5.26
C LEU A 195 0.74 9.53 5.90
N ASN A 196 0.23 8.42 5.35
CA ASN A 196 -0.99 7.78 5.80
C ASN A 196 -0.72 6.44 6.49
N PRO A 197 -0.76 6.34 7.84
CA PRO A 197 -0.53 5.09 8.56
C PRO A 197 -1.49 3.97 8.17
N ILE A 198 -2.73 4.30 7.73
CA ILE A 198 -3.73 3.31 7.34
C ILE A 198 -3.33 2.48 6.11
N GLU A 199 -2.41 2.98 5.28
CA GLU A 199 -1.85 2.21 4.17
C GLU A 199 -1.06 0.98 4.65
N LYS A 200 -0.45 1.07 5.83
CA LYS A 200 0.23 -0.07 6.47
C LYS A 200 -0.79 -1.06 7.03
N LEU A 201 -1.91 -0.57 7.58
CA LEU A 201 -3.05 -1.41 7.96
C LEU A 201 -3.54 -2.21 6.75
N TRP A 202 -3.75 -1.56 5.60
CA TRP A 202 -4.16 -2.24 4.37
C TRP A 202 -3.15 -3.29 3.91
N SER A 203 -1.87 -3.01 4.04
CA SER A 203 -0.82 -3.97 3.72
C SER A 203 -0.94 -5.23 4.57
N LYS A 204 -1.12 -5.11 5.89
CA LYS A 204 -1.28 -6.22 6.83
C LYS A 204 -2.58 -6.98 6.58
N VAL A 205 -3.71 -6.28 6.49
CA VAL A 205 -5.04 -6.88 6.23
C VAL A 205 -5.03 -7.66 4.91
N LYS A 206 -4.53 -7.06 3.83
CA LYS A 206 -4.45 -7.74 2.53
C LYS A 206 -3.49 -8.93 2.54
N ALA A 207 -2.39 -8.86 3.29
CA ALA A 207 -1.49 -10.01 3.47
C ALA A 207 -2.19 -11.18 4.18
N PHE A 208 -2.97 -10.88 5.23
CA PHE A 208 -3.79 -11.85 5.94
C PHE A 208 -4.84 -12.49 5.02
N LEU A 209 -5.61 -11.67 4.29
CA LEU A 209 -6.64 -12.16 3.36
C LEU A 209 -6.07 -13.06 2.26
N ARG A 210 -4.89 -12.71 1.71
CA ARG A 210 -4.17 -13.56 0.75
C ARG A 210 -3.74 -14.89 1.35
N LYS A 211 -3.39 -14.91 2.63
CA LYS A 211 -3.04 -16.16 3.36
C LYS A 211 -4.29 -16.98 3.64
N PHE A 212 -5.36 -16.34 4.08
CA PHE A 212 -6.62 -16.98 4.47
C PHE A 212 -7.37 -17.56 3.28
N LYS A 213 -7.25 -16.96 2.08
CA LYS A 213 -7.88 -17.42 0.83
C LYS A 213 -9.40 -17.55 0.94
N ALA A 214 -10.09 -16.53 1.45
CA ALA A 214 -11.55 -16.51 1.45
C ALA A 214 -12.08 -16.51 0.00
N ARG A 215 -12.60 -17.66 -0.46
CA ARG A 215 -13.02 -17.88 -1.86
C ARG A 215 -14.49 -17.59 -2.11
N THR A 216 -15.25 -17.35 -1.08
CA THR A 216 -16.70 -17.05 -1.16
C THR A 216 -17.01 -15.72 -0.47
N LEU A 217 -18.07 -15.06 -0.92
CA LEU A 217 -18.54 -13.82 -0.29
C LEU A 217 -18.95 -14.02 1.17
N ASN A 218 -19.47 -15.20 1.51
CA ASN A 218 -19.90 -15.53 2.87
C ASN A 218 -18.70 -15.72 3.83
N ALA A 219 -17.55 -16.19 3.32
CA ALA A 219 -16.35 -16.36 4.12
C ALA A 219 -15.54 -15.05 4.28
N LEU A 220 -15.75 -14.07 3.40
CA LEU A 220 -14.96 -12.85 3.36
C LEU A 220 -15.15 -11.95 4.60
N PRO A 221 -16.37 -11.72 5.14
CA PRO A 221 -16.56 -10.92 6.35
C PRO A 221 -15.80 -11.48 7.55
N ASN A 222 -15.88 -12.79 7.78
CA ASN A 222 -15.14 -13.45 8.87
C ASN A 222 -13.62 -13.34 8.68
N ALA A 223 -13.13 -13.50 7.44
CA ALA A 223 -11.71 -13.30 7.13
C ALA A 223 -11.25 -11.86 7.39
N ILE A 224 -12.07 -10.86 7.04
CA ILE A 224 -11.81 -9.45 7.33
C ILE A 224 -11.77 -9.22 8.84
N GLN A 225 -12.76 -9.70 9.58
CA GLN A 225 -12.80 -9.57 11.03
C GLN A 225 -11.53 -10.14 11.68
N ASN A 226 -11.13 -11.36 11.32
CA ASN A 226 -9.90 -11.98 11.82
C ASN A 226 -8.64 -11.20 11.43
N ALA A 227 -8.61 -10.61 10.23
CA ALA A 227 -7.51 -9.75 9.81
C ALA A 227 -7.39 -8.50 10.69
N PHE A 228 -8.51 -7.84 11.00
CA PHE A 228 -8.53 -6.68 11.89
C PHE A 228 -8.16 -7.05 13.33
N HIS A 229 -8.64 -8.19 13.85
CA HIS A 229 -8.25 -8.69 15.18
C HIS A 229 -6.75 -9.02 15.29
N SER A 230 -6.07 -9.28 14.18
CA SER A 230 -4.62 -9.53 14.18
C SER A 230 -3.77 -8.26 14.31
N VAL A 231 -4.39 -7.08 14.25
CA VAL A 231 -3.69 -5.79 14.40
C VAL A 231 -3.49 -5.49 15.88
N THR A 232 -2.27 -5.10 16.22
CA THR A 232 -1.87 -4.79 17.59
C THR A 232 -1.61 -3.31 17.80
N ILE A 233 -1.61 -2.85 19.04
CA ILE A 233 -1.21 -1.47 19.40
C ILE A 233 0.22 -1.19 18.91
N SER A 234 1.11 -2.17 19.03
CA SER A 234 2.50 -2.05 18.56
C SER A 234 2.59 -1.83 17.04
N ASP A 235 1.70 -2.47 16.25
CA ASP A 235 1.60 -2.21 14.81
C ASP A 235 1.23 -0.74 14.57
N CYS A 236 0.18 -0.26 15.23
CA CYS A 236 -0.31 1.11 15.06
C CYS A 236 0.76 2.14 15.43
N SER A 237 1.41 1.98 16.59
CA SER A 237 2.52 2.84 17.03
C SER A 237 3.68 2.83 16.02
N GLY A 238 4.05 1.63 15.52
CA GLY A 238 5.08 1.49 14.49
C GLY A 238 4.72 2.19 13.19
N TRP A 239 3.46 2.11 12.75
CA TRP A 239 2.98 2.75 11.52
C TRP A 239 2.91 4.27 11.63
N PHE A 240 2.44 4.80 12.77
CA PHE A 240 2.44 6.25 13.04
C PHE A 240 3.86 6.79 13.03
N ARG A 241 4.80 6.14 13.74
CA ARG A 241 6.22 6.52 13.74
C ARG A 241 6.83 6.46 12.34
N PHE A 242 6.52 5.41 11.56
CA PHE A 242 7.00 5.27 10.18
C PHE A 242 6.56 6.43 9.28
N CYS A 243 5.35 6.95 9.48
CA CYS A 243 4.82 8.10 8.75
C CYS A 243 5.28 9.45 9.29
N GLY A 244 6.13 9.47 10.32
CA GLY A 244 6.71 10.69 10.89
C GLY A 244 5.86 11.37 11.96
N TYR A 245 4.83 10.71 12.47
CA TYR A 245 4.05 11.22 13.61
C TYR A 245 4.77 10.90 14.90
N ALA A 246 5.09 11.94 15.68
CA ALA A 246 5.76 11.79 16.97
C ALA A 246 4.83 11.06 17.96
N LEU A 247 5.42 10.16 18.75
CA LEU A 247 4.75 9.39 19.79
C LEU A 247 5.00 10.03 21.15
#